data_c5151155085f92fec140c4466f2e76d8
#
_entry.id   c5151155085f92fec140c4466f2e76d8
#
_cell.length_a   1.000
_cell.length_b   1.000
_cell.length_c   1.000
_cell.angle_alpha   90.00
_cell.angle_beta   90.00
_cell.angle_gamma   90.00
#
_symmetry.space_group_name_H-M   'P 1'
#
loop_
_entity.id
_entity.type
_entity.pdbx_description
1 polymer ?
#
loop_
_entity_poly.entity_id
_entity_poly.type
_entity_poly.pdbx_seq_one_letter_code
_entity_poly.pdbx_strand_id
1 'polypeptide(L)'
;MKKSNVLHRKTVLFLAFLLQGLMATVVHAVGVGGCGMFQWSVELRRYISNETGKAPVAYLWVPEGCKNVKAVMLSQQNMTEEAIYKNPRFQAKMKKLGVAMVWVAPAFNNNWDPASGAQQIFEELMPCLADQSGHAEIAKAPIIPLGHSAQATFPWNFAAWNPNRTLCIISFHGDAPRTNLCGYGAANVEWGRNRNIDGIPGLMVEGEYEWWEARVNPALAFRMMYPESCISFLCDTGRGHFDCGDRTANYLAKFIQKALEQRLNDNGKGIEYNADGSVKLKKLNPKDGYLAERFHSDMIGTDGADKGKVPENANASRPQPAPYALYKGDKHDAFWYFDKEMAELTEARYPETAGKKVQYVGFEYQGKLIPFNEKAQGGMQIKIEDTSSEKASSVNASSKDKKVIRIHLKAVYTDASHNALSNAHGKKAPHIEVICGPLKKINDTTFEIYPYEAGWDNPRRSFTAWVVAVADADGNYKGAVQPLRIDLPASLCRGL
;
A
#
# COMPACT_ATOMS: atom_id res chain seq x y z
N MET A 1 -69.55 -3.61 7.25
CA MET A 1 -68.42 -2.74 7.64
C MET A 1 -67.08 -3.53 7.81
N LYS A 2 -66.56 -4.15 6.76
CA LYS A 2 -65.22 -4.88 6.83
C LYS A 2 -64.38 -4.73 5.57
N LYS A 3 -64.59 -3.74 4.69
CA LYS A 3 -63.79 -3.54 3.47
C LYS A 3 -62.90 -2.28 3.46
N SER A 4 -62.92 -1.44 4.52
CA SER A 4 -62.16 -0.18 4.54
C SER A 4 -60.74 -0.30 5.10
N ASN A 5 -60.43 -1.35 5.91
CA ASN A 5 -59.16 -1.48 6.59
C ASN A 5 -58.00 -2.13 5.80
N VAL A 6 -58.27 -2.75 4.65
CA VAL A 6 -57.26 -3.42 3.84
C VAL A 6 -56.56 -2.44 2.88
N LEU A 7 -57.29 -1.42 2.42
CA LEU A 7 -56.75 -0.41 1.52
C LEU A 7 -55.78 0.53 2.24
N HIS A 8 -56.08 0.87 3.51
CA HIS A 8 -55.20 1.74 4.32
C HIS A 8 -53.87 1.06 4.70
N ARG A 9 -53.85 -0.26 4.93
CA ARG A 9 -52.61 -0.98 5.22
C ARG A 9 -51.70 -1.13 4.00
N LYS A 10 -52.25 -1.29 2.80
CA LYS A 10 -51.43 -1.35 1.58
C LYS A 10 -50.82 0.01 1.20
N THR A 11 -51.52 1.10 1.41
CA THR A 11 -51.05 2.46 1.14
C THR A 11 -49.95 2.89 2.16
N VAL A 12 -50.11 2.51 3.43
CA VAL A 12 -49.09 2.80 4.46
C VAL A 12 -47.81 1.95 4.26
N LEU A 13 -47.94 0.69 3.82
CA LEU A 13 -46.75 -0.11 3.45
C LEU A 13 -46.06 0.44 2.19
N PHE A 14 -46.80 0.92 1.21
CA PHE A 14 -46.23 1.51 0.00
C PHE A 14 -45.53 2.88 0.27
N LEU A 15 -46.11 3.69 1.17
CA LEU A 15 -45.43 4.92 1.63
C LEU A 15 -44.21 4.63 2.52
N ALA A 16 -44.24 3.58 3.34
CA ALA A 16 -43.08 3.17 4.14
C ALA A 16 -41.93 2.64 3.26
N PHE A 17 -42.24 1.91 2.18
CA PHE A 17 -41.22 1.52 1.19
C PHE A 17 -40.70 2.69 0.34
N LEU A 18 -41.56 3.67 0.03
CA LEU A 18 -41.12 4.92 -0.65
C LEU A 18 -40.30 5.84 0.26
N LEU A 19 -40.58 5.89 1.58
CA LEU A 19 -39.77 6.63 2.53
C LEU A 19 -38.44 5.92 2.87
N GLN A 20 -38.38 4.59 2.83
CA GLN A 20 -37.11 3.86 2.93
C GLN A 20 -36.24 3.97 1.66
N GLY A 21 -36.87 4.15 0.49
CA GLY A 21 -36.18 4.43 -0.76
C GLY A 21 -35.67 5.88 -0.91
N LEU A 22 -36.18 6.84 -0.13
CA LEU A 22 -35.77 8.26 -0.15
C LEU A 22 -34.72 8.63 0.89
N MET A 23 -34.28 7.68 1.72
CA MET A 23 -33.04 7.80 2.47
C MET A 23 -31.85 7.16 1.72
N ALA A 24 -31.97 6.95 0.43
CA ALA A 24 -30.84 6.79 -0.43
C ALA A 24 -30.00 8.06 -0.29
N THR A 25 -28.90 7.93 0.39
CA THR A 25 -27.82 8.90 0.51
C THR A 25 -27.70 9.68 -0.79
N VAL A 26 -27.90 11.01 -0.76
CA VAL A 26 -27.53 11.88 -1.86
C VAL A 26 -26.00 11.81 -1.93
N VAL A 27 -25.53 10.79 -2.60
CA VAL A 27 -24.13 10.67 -3.00
C VAL A 27 -23.96 11.71 -4.09
N HIS A 28 -23.49 12.90 -3.73
CA HIS A 28 -23.05 13.84 -4.72
C HIS A 28 -21.83 13.21 -5.39
N ALA A 29 -21.93 12.92 -6.68
CA ALA A 29 -20.76 12.72 -7.51
C ALA A 29 -19.95 14.02 -7.42
N VAL A 30 -19.01 14.07 -6.50
CA VAL A 30 -18.01 15.12 -6.49
C VAL A 30 -17.17 14.84 -7.71
N GLY A 31 -17.23 15.73 -8.70
CA GLY A 31 -16.38 15.62 -9.88
C GLY A 31 -14.96 15.40 -9.39
N VAL A 32 -14.31 14.32 -9.86
CA VAL A 32 -12.95 13.94 -9.45
C VAL A 32 -11.95 14.89 -10.08
N GLY A 33 -12.04 16.16 -9.69
CA GLY A 33 -11.03 17.15 -10.04
C GLY A 33 -9.81 16.91 -9.16
N GLY A 34 -8.75 16.33 -9.72
CA GLY A 34 -7.43 16.45 -9.14
C GLY A 34 -6.74 15.20 -8.60
N CYS A 35 -7.40 14.09 -8.34
CA CYS A 35 -6.71 12.83 -8.04
C CYS A 35 -6.08 12.16 -9.29
N GLY A 36 -6.07 12.81 -10.41
CA GLY A 36 -5.36 12.50 -11.67
C GLY A 36 -5.63 11.14 -12.29
N MET A 37 -5.89 10.10 -11.52
CA MET A 37 -6.12 8.75 -12.03
C MET A 37 -7.51 8.18 -11.69
N PHE A 38 -8.13 8.59 -10.60
CA PHE A 38 -9.41 8.04 -10.15
C PHE A 38 -10.58 8.64 -10.92
N GLN A 39 -11.55 7.81 -11.31
CA GLN A 39 -12.70 8.24 -12.11
C GLN A 39 -13.96 8.50 -11.26
N TRP A 40 -14.11 7.81 -10.13
CA TRP A 40 -15.27 7.92 -9.25
C TRP A 40 -14.88 8.07 -7.80
N SER A 41 -15.78 8.63 -6.99
CA SER A 41 -15.58 8.76 -5.56
C SER A 41 -16.88 8.64 -4.78
N VAL A 42 -16.78 8.12 -3.55
CA VAL A 42 -17.88 7.97 -2.60
C VAL A 42 -17.44 8.51 -1.23
N GLU A 43 -18.23 9.43 -0.66
CA GLU A 43 -17.99 9.95 0.68
C GLU A 43 -18.57 9.02 1.76
N LEU A 44 -17.76 8.66 2.76
CA LEU A 44 -18.16 7.75 3.85
C LEU A 44 -18.79 8.52 5.02
N ARG A 45 -19.97 9.09 4.82
CA ARG A 45 -20.62 10.05 5.74
C ARG A 45 -20.93 9.53 7.14
N ARG A 46 -21.03 8.23 7.32
CA ARG A 46 -21.29 7.63 8.64
C ARG A 46 -20.07 7.60 9.54
N TYR A 47 -18.90 7.90 9.03
CA TYR A 47 -17.67 7.95 9.77
C TYR A 47 -17.08 9.36 9.70
N ILE A 48 -16.71 9.90 10.84
CA ILE A 48 -15.95 11.16 10.92
C ILE A 48 -14.59 10.84 11.47
N SER A 49 -13.55 11.10 10.69
CA SER A 49 -12.17 10.89 11.12
C SER A 49 -11.84 11.76 12.33
N ASN A 50 -11.32 11.15 13.38
CA ASN A 50 -10.85 11.85 14.56
C ASN A 50 -9.67 12.79 14.26
N GLU A 51 -8.92 12.50 13.20
CA GLU A 51 -7.76 13.29 12.79
C GLU A 51 -8.16 14.56 12.03
N THR A 52 -9.22 14.48 11.22
CA THR A 52 -9.62 15.59 10.32
C THR A 52 -10.89 16.30 10.72
N GLY A 53 -11.76 15.64 11.47
CA GLY A 53 -13.13 16.09 11.69
C GLY A 53 -14.00 16.04 10.43
N LYS A 54 -13.58 15.30 9.38
CA LYS A 54 -14.29 15.15 8.12
C LYS A 54 -14.57 13.67 7.80
N ALA A 55 -15.56 13.45 6.94
CA ALA A 55 -15.82 12.12 6.41
C ALA A 55 -14.71 11.71 5.40
N PRO A 56 -14.21 10.46 5.45
CA PRO A 56 -13.31 9.95 4.43
C PRO A 56 -14.01 9.85 3.07
N VAL A 57 -13.22 9.92 2.01
CA VAL A 57 -13.65 9.71 0.63
C VAL A 57 -12.93 8.50 0.06
N ALA A 58 -13.69 7.58 -0.48
CA ALA A 58 -13.14 6.45 -1.24
C ALA A 58 -13.08 6.81 -2.73
N TYR A 59 -11.91 6.70 -3.32
CA TYR A 59 -11.64 6.97 -4.73
C TYR A 59 -11.46 5.66 -5.48
N LEU A 60 -12.17 5.49 -6.59
CA LEU A 60 -12.13 4.30 -7.43
C LEU A 60 -11.43 4.59 -8.75
N TRP A 61 -10.46 3.74 -9.07
CA TRP A 61 -9.88 3.61 -10.40
C TRP A 61 -10.25 2.25 -11.01
N VAL A 62 -10.82 2.28 -12.21
CA VAL A 62 -11.05 1.10 -13.02
C VAL A 62 -10.18 1.20 -14.27
N PRO A 63 -9.49 0.12 -14.68
CA PRO A 63 -8.66 0.15 -15.88
C PRO A 63 -9.48 0.54 -17.11
N GLU A 64 -8.97 1.46 -17.89
CA GLU A 64 -9.60 1.87 -19.15
C GLU A 64 -9.87 0.68 -20.07
N GLY A 65 -11.12 0.55 -20.54
CA GLY A 65 -11.56 -0.55 -21.40
C GLY A 65 -11.78 -1.88 -20.64
N CYS A 66 -11.70 -1.89 -19.31
CA CYS A 66 -12.03 -3.06 -18.51
C CYS A 66 -13.54 -3.35 -18.61
N LYS A 67 -13.92 -4.50 -19.18
CA LYS A 67 -15.31 -4.91 -19.31
C LYS A 67 -15.86 -5.61 -18.07
N ASN A 68 -14.97 -6.21 -17.28
CA ASN A 68 -15.33 -6.96 -16.07
C ASN A 68 -14.17 -6.90 -15.07
N VAL A 69 -14.40 -6.32 -13.91
CA VAL A 69 -13.43 -6.23 -12.82
C VAL A 69 -13.33 -7.58 -12.13
N LYS A 70 -12.14 -8.19 -12.16
CA LYS A 70 -11.88 -9.52 -11.56
C LYS A 70 -11.60 -9.46 -10.06
N ALA A 71 -11.01 -8.36 -9.59
CA ALA A 71 -10.72 -8.11 -8.19
C ALA A 71 -10.57 -6.60 -7.94
N VAL A 72 -10.71 -6.19 -6.69
CA VAL A 72 -10.52 -4.81 -6.25
C VAL A 72 -9.42 -4.75 -5.20
N MET A 73 -8.39 -3.96 -5.45
CA MET A 73 -7.39 -3.62 -4.45
C MET A 73 -7.93 -2.50 -3.57
N LEU A 74 -7.91 -2.70 -2.26
CA LEU A 74 -8.40 -1.74 -1.27
C LEU A 74 -7.26 -1.29 -0.37
N SER A 75 -7.03 0.02 -0.34
CA SER A 75 -6.07 0.66 0.58
C SER A 75 -6.69 1.85 1.28
N GLN A 76 -6.12 2.16 2.44
CA GLN A 76 -6.41 3.37 3.18
C GLN A 76 -5.18 4.26 3.20
N GLN A 77 -5.38 5.58 3.26
CA GLN A 77 -4.29 6.56 3.20
C GLN A 77 -3.26 6.34 4.32
N ASN A 78 -2.01 6.17 3.91
CA ASN A 78 -0.85 6.40 4.74
C ASN A 78 0.25 7.10 3.92
N MET A 79 1.13 6.34 3.20
CA MET A 79 2.20 6.95 2.41
C MET A 79 2.46 6.20 1.10
N THR A 80 3.07 5.01 1.14
CA THR A 80 3.54 4.29 -0.06
C THR A 80 2.42 3.66 -0.88
N GLU A 81 1.22 3.51 -0.35
CA GLU A 81 0.04 3.09 -1.12
C GLU A 81 -0.18 3.98 -2.33
N GLU A 82 0.03 5.30 -2.14
CA GLU A 82 -0.11 6.28 -3.22
C GLU A 82 0.96 6.07 -4.30
N ALA A 83 2.22 5.84 -3.91
CA ALA A 83 3.31 5.53 -4.84
C ALA A 83 3.02 4.26 -5.65
N ILE A 84 2.51 3.21 -5.01
CA ILE A 84 2.13 1.96 -5.66
C ILE A 84 1.02 2.20 -6.68
N TYR A 85 -0.06 2.88 -6.28
CA TYR A 85 -1.22 3.12 -7.13
C TYR A 85 -0.91 4.03 -8.33
N LYS A 86 -0.05 5.04 -8.13
CA LYS A 86 0.39 5.96 -9.18
C LYS A 86 1.49 5.39 -10.07
N ASN A 87 2.10 4.26 -9.72
CA ASN A 87 3.17 3.68 -10.51
C ASN A 87 2.65 3.21 -11.89
N PRO A 88 3.15 3.77 -13.02
CA PRO A 88 2.59 3.46 -14.34
C PRO A 88 2.75 2.00 -14.75
N ARG A 89 3.84 1.33 -14.29
CA ARG A 89 4.07 -0.09 -14.58
C ARG A 89 3.11 -0.96 -13.80
N PHE A 90 2.84 -0.60 -12.55
CA PHE A 90 1.83 -1.28 -11.73
C PHE A 90 0.43 -1.13 -12.34
N GLN A 91 0.03 0.09 -12.71
CA GLN A 91 -1.25 0.34 -13.38
C GLN A 91 -1.40 -0.47 -14.68
N ALA A 92 -0.34 -0.51 -15.51
CA ALA A 92 -0.36 -1.31 -16.74
C ALA A 92 -0.55 -2.81 -16.48
N LYS A 93 0.02 -3.32 -15.37
CA LYS A 93 -0.21 -4.72 -14.95
C LYS A 93 -1.62 -4.92 -14.42
N MET A 94 -2.12 -4.03 -13.55
CA MET A 94 -3.51 -4.09 -13.04
C MET A 94 -4.52 -4.02 -14.19
N LYS A 95 -4.26 -3.18 -15.21
CA LYS A 95 -5.07 -3.14 -16.46
C LYS A 95 -5.13 -4.50 -17.15
N LYS A 96 -4.00 -5.19 -17.32
CA LYS A 96 -3.95 -6.53 -17.94
C LYS A 96 -4.68 -7.58 -17.12
N LEU A 97 -4.63 -7.46 -15.79
CA LEU A 97 -5.23 -8.40 -14.86
C LEU A 97 -6.72 -8.15 -14.63
N GLY A 98 -7.27 -6.98 -15.03
CA GLY A 98 -8.64 -6.58 -14.73
C GLY A 98 -8.85 -6.27 -13.24
N VAL A 99 -7.86 -5.68 -12.57
CA VAL A 99 -7.92 -5.32 -11.15
C VAL A 99 -8.17 -3.83 -11.03
N ALA A 100 -9.27 -3.47 -10.37
CA ALA A 100 -9.58 -2.10 -9.99
C ALA A 100 -8.88 -1.72 -8.66
N MET A 101 -8.74 -0.43 -8.38
CA MET A 101 -8.09 0.07 -7.17
C MET A 101 -8.97 1.07 -6.45
N VAL A 102 -9.15 0.87 -5.14
CA VAL A 102 -9.87 1.77 -4.24
C VAL A 102 -8.88 2.31 -3.21
N TRP A 103 -8.83 3.63 -3.10
CA TRP A 103 -8.03 4.33 -2.10
C TRP A 103 -8.91 5.23 -1.23
N VAL A 104 -8.87 5.03 0.09
CA VAL A 104 -9.70 5.77 1.04
C VAL A 104 -8.85 6.80 1.78
N ALA A 105 -9.22 8.07 1.68
CA ALA A 105 -8.53 9.18 2.32
C ALA A 105 -9.51 10.17 2.99
N PRO A 106 -9.25 10.56 4.25
CA PRO A 106 -8.28 9.96 5.17
C PRO A 106 -8.60 8.51 5.51
N ALA A 107 -7.66 7.80 6.12
CA ALA A 107 -7.91 6.46 6.63
C ALA A 107 -9.04 6.47 7.66
N PHE A 108 -9.90 5.45 7.64
CA PHE A 108 -11.01 5.38 8.60
C PHE A 108 -10.80 4.30 9.68
N ASN A 109 -9.98 3.28 9.41
CA ASN A 109 -9.65 2.31 10.44
C ASN A 109 -8.35 1.53 10.14
N ASN A 110 -7.30 1.81 10.89
CA ASN A 110 -5.97 1.23 10.68
C ASN A 110 -5.90 -0.26 11.02
N ASN A 111 -6.73 -0.72 11.96
CA ASN A 111 -6.69 -2.09 12.45
C ASN A 111 -7.81 -2.97 11.91
N TRP A 112 -8.77 -2.40 11.19
CA TRP A 112 -9.98 -3.11 10.79
C TRP A 112 -10.69 -3.75 11.98
N ASP A 113 -10.86 -2.98 13.05
CA ASP A 113 -11.50 -3.43 14.26
C ASP A 113 -13.02 -3.57 14.05
N PRO A 114 -13.62 -4.74 14.31
CA PRO A 114 -15.07 -4.91 14.25
C PRO A 114 -15.86 -3.93 15.10
N ALA A 115 -15.33 -3.53 16.25
CA ALA A 115 -15.98 -2.57 17.14
C ALA A 115 -16.04 -1.15 16.58
N SER A 116 -15.23 -0.82 15.57
CA SER A 116 -15.17 0.50 14.94
C SER A 116 -16.25 0.75 13.88
N GLY A 117 -17.02 -0.27 13.50
CA GLY A 117 -17.95 -0.20 12.38
C GLY A 117 -17.31 -0.28 10.99
N ALA A 118 -15.99 -0.55 10.90
CA ALA A 118 -15.27 -0.65 9.62
C ALA A 118 -15.90 -1.67 8.66
N GLN A 119 -16.37 -2.78 9.21
CA GLN A 119 -17.04 -3.84 8.44
C GLN A 119 -18.33 -3.33 7.79
N GLN A 120 -19.15 -2.61 8.53
CA GLN A 120 -20.40 -2.04 8.02
C GLN A 120 -20.13 -0.96 6.96
N ILE A 121 -19.13 -0.12 7.17
CA ILE A 121 -18.71 0.89 6.19
C ILE A 121 -18.31 0.22 4.88
N PHE A 122 -17.55 -0.87 4.93
CA PHE A 122 -17.12 -1.61 3.75
C PHE A 122 -18.31 -2.22 3.00
N GLU A 123 -19.27 -2.82 3.71
CA GLU A 123 -20.46 -3.44 3.10
C GLU A 123 -21.37 -2.41 2.41
N GLU A 124 -21.37 -1.16 2.87
CA GLU A 124 -22.05 -0.04 2.23
C GLU A 124 -21.26 0.56 1.07
N LEU A 125 -19.93 0.65 1.21
CA LEU A 125 -19.05 1.26 0.23
C LEU A 125 -19.01 0.53 -1.10
N MET A 126 -18.87 -0.78 -1.09
CA MET A 126 -18.66 -1.54 -2.32
C MET A 126 -19.86 -1.51 -3.27
N PRO A 127 -21.12 -1.65 -2.82
CA PRO A 127 -22.30 -1.41 -3.66
C PRO A 127 -22.37 0.03 -4.18
N CYS A 128 -22.05 1.04 -3.37
CA CYS A 128 -22.05 2.43 -3.82
C CYS A 128 -21.03 2.68 -4.94
N LEU A 129 -19.82 2.12 -4.84
CA LEU A 129 -18.82 2.21 -5.90
C LEU A 129 -19.25 1.47 -7.17
N ALA A 130 -19.92 0.33 -7.03
CA ALA A 130 -20.48 -0.41 -8.15
C ALA A 130 -21.53 0.42 -8.90
N ASP A 131 -22.46 1.03 -8.16
CA ASP A 131 -23.52 1.88 -8.73
C ASP A 131 -22.93 3.13 -9.43
N GLN A 132 -21.96 3.80 -8.79
CA GLN A 132 -21.33 5.00 -9.34
C GLN A 132 -20.54 4.71 -10.63
N SER A 133 -19.86 3.57 -10.69
CA SER A 133 -19.01 3.23 -11.84
C SER A 133 -19.74 2.49 -12.97
N GLY A 134 -20.93 1.94 -12.69
CA GLY A 134 -21.62 1.04 -13.61
C GLY A 134 -21.02 -0.37 -13.68
N HIS A 135 -20.02 -0.67 -12.83
CA HIS A 135 -19.40 -1.99 -12.70
C HIS A 135 -20.06 -2.78 -11.57
N ALA A 136 -21.20 -3.38 -11.83
CA ALA A 136 -22.02 -4.08 -10.82
C ALA A 136 -21.24 -5.18 -10.07
N GLU A 137 -20.29 -5.82 -10.74
CA GLU A 137 -19.43 -6.86 -10.17
C GLU A 137 -18.58 -6.37 -9.00
N ILE A 138 -18.24 -5.07 -8.92
CA ILE A 138 -17.45 -4.48 -7.83
C ILE A 138 -18.12 -4.71 -6.48
N ALA A 139 -19.45 -4.69 -6.42
CA ALA A 139 -20.21 -4.91 -5.19
C ALA A 139 -19.83 -6.22 -4.48
N LYS A 140 -19.44 -7.24 -5.25
CA LYS A 140 -19.12 -8.60 -4.75
C LYS A 140 -17.76 -9.13 -5.21
N ALA A 141 -16.95 -8.31 -5.86
CA ALA A 141 -15.61 -8.68 -6.33
C ALA A 141 -14.69 -9.14 -5.20
N PRO A 142 -13.75 -10.05 -5.47
CA PRO A 142 -12.67 -10.37 -4.54
C PRO A 142 -11.86 -9.14 -4.18
N ILE A 143 -11.40 -9.07 -2.93
CA ILE A 143 -10.63 -7.94 -2.41
C ILE A 143 -9.17 -8.32 -2.22
N ILE A 144 -8.30 -7.37 -2.53
CA ILE A 144 -6.86 -7.39 -2.23
C ILE A 144 -6.61 -6.25 -1.24
N PRO A 145 -6.72 -6.49 0.08
CA PRO A 145 -6.37 -5.49 1.05
C PRO A 145 -4.86 -5.26 1.02
N LEU A 146 -4.45 -3.99 0.89
CA LEU A 146 -3.07 -3.53 0.93
C LEU A 146 -2.94 -2.38 1.93
N GLY A 147 -1.96 -2.44 2.81
CA GLY A 147 -1.66 -1.37 3.75
C GLY A 147 -0.17 -1.26 4.01
N HIS A 148 0.29 -0.02 4.14
CA HIS A 148 1.66 0.35 4.46
C HIS A 148 1.77 0.83 5.90
N SER A 149 2.83 0.39 6.62
CA SER A 149 3.18 0.92 7.95
C SER A 149 2.00 0.87 8.93
N ALA A 150 1.51 1.99 9.40
CA ALA A 150 0.35 2.09 10.29
C ALA A 150 -0.92 1.43 9.73
N GLN A 151 -1.02 1.25 8.42
CA GLN A 151 -2.12 0.55 7.76
C GLN A 151 -1.82 -0.94 7.49
N ALA A 152 -0.63 -1.44 7.81
CA ALA A 152 -0.21 -2.79 7.42
C ALA A 152 -0.84 -3.92 8.25
N THR A 153 -1.44 -3.60 9.38
CA THR A 153 -2.23 -4.54 10.21
C THR A 153 -3.62 -4.79 9.61
N PHE A 154 -4.23 -3.77 9.02
CA PHE A 154 -5.57 -3.87 8.43
C PHE A 154 -5.73 -5.01 7.42
N PRO A 155 -4.79 -5.29 6.49
CA PRO A 155 -4.97 -6.35 5.50
C PRO A 155 -5.16 -7.75 6.11
N TRP A 156 -4.44 -8.06 7.18
CA TRP A 156 -4.57 -9.32 7.90
C TRP A 156 -5.92 -9.45 8.60
N ASN A 157 -6.34 -8.39 9.29
CA ASN A 157 -7.60 -8.36 10.02
C ASN A 157 -8.82 -8.37 9.07
N PHE A 158 -8.72 -7.68 7.91
CA PHE A 158 -9.71 -7.76 6.87
C PHE A 158 -9.89 -9.20 6.37
N ALA A 159 -8.79 -9.89 6.06
CA ALA A 159 -8.83 -11.25 5.58
C ALA A 159 -9.39 -12.24 6.62
N ALA A 160 -9.03 -12.07 7.90
CA ALA A 160 -9.58 -12.87 8.98
C ALA A 160 -11.07 -12.65 9.18
N TRP A 161 -11.57 -11.43 8.94
CA TRP A 161 -12.99 -11.12 8.98
C TRP A 161 -13.74 -11.64 7.75
N ASN A 162 -13.17 -11.46 6.54
CA ASN A 162 -13.86 -11.82 5.29
C ASN A 162 -12.99 -12.74 4.39
N PRO A 163 -12.66 -13.95 4.87
CA PRO A 163 -11.74 -14.86 4.17
C PRO A 163 -12.28 -15.30 2.80
N ASN A 164 -13.61 -15.43 2.66
CA ASN A 164 -14.25 -15.88 1.42
C ASN A 164 -14.19 -14.84 0.30
N ARG A 165 -13.97 -13.58 0.65
CA ARG A 165 -13.88 -12.47 -0.31
C ARG A 165 -12.45 -11.94 -0.47
N THR A 166 -11.47 -12.43 0.29
CA THR A 166 -10.08 -12.01 0.20
C THR A 166 -9.33 -12.83 -0.84
N LEU A 167 -8.86 -12.18 -1.91
CA LEU A 167 -8.05 -12.83 -2.96
C LEU A 167 -6.64 -13.13 -2.47
N CYS A 168 -5.96 -12.12 -1.98
CA CYS A 168 -4.64 -12.20 -1.32
C CYS A 168 -4.47 -11.00 -0.39
N ILE A 169 -3.45 -11.04 0.46
CA ILE A 169 -3.17 -10.06 1.50
C ILE A 169 -1.82 -9.42 1.21
N ILE A 170 -1.70 -8.10 1.33
CA ILE A 170 -0.42 -7.39 1.18
C ILE A 170 -0.20 -6.47 2.38
N SER A 171 0.73 -6.87 3.25
CA SER A 171 1.24 -6.07 4.36
C SER A 171 2.59 -5.49 3.95
N PHE A 172 2.61 -4.17 3.67
CA PHE A 172 3.75 -3.50 3.07
C PHE A 172 4.48 -2.67 4.12
N HIS A 173 5.74 -2.99 4.39
CA HIS A 173 6.57 -2.39 5.45
C HIS A 173 5.87 -2.42 6.81
N GLY A 174 5.35 -3.60 7.18
CA GLY A 174 4.44 -3.71 8.31
C GLY A 174 4.44 -5.04 9.03
N ASP A 175 3.32 -5.30 9.69
CA ASP A 175 3.21 -6.34 10.68
C ASP A 175 2.92 -7.73 10.12
N ALA A 176 3.31 -8.73 10.89
CA ALA A 176 2.89 -10.11 10.72
C ALA A 176 1.40 -10.30 11.11
N PRO A 177 0.75 -11.39 10.69
CA PRO A 177 -0.60 -11.72 11.15
C PRO A 177 -0.69 -11.74 12.69
N ARG A 178 -1.78 -11.17 13.22
CA ARG A 178 -2.05 -11.09 14.66
C ARG A 178 -1.00 -10.34 15.48
N THR A 179 -0.29 -9.42 14.85
CA THR A 179 0.58 -8.45 15.52
C THR A 179 0.13 -7.04 15.20
N ASN A 180 0.53 -6.07 15.99
CA ASN A 180 0.17 -4.66 15.81
C ASN A 180 1.30 -3.75 16.31
N LEU A 181 2.49 -3.95 15.78
CA LEU A 181 3.66 -3.12 16.13
C LEU A 181 3.59 -1.76 15.39
N CYS A 182 3.12 -1.77 14.17
CA CYS A 182 2.93 -0.55 13.36
C CYS A 182 1.75 0.31 13.82
N GLY A 183 0.80 -0.26 14.55
CA GLY A 183 -0.39 0.43 15.04
C GLY A 183 -0.17 1.23 16.32
N TYR A 184 1.03 1.65 16.60
CA TYR A 184 1.40 2.51 17.74
C TYR A 184 0.92 1.97 19.11
N GLY A 185 1.00 0.65 19.30
CA GLY A 185 0.63 0.01 20.56
C GLY A 185 -0.88 -0.19 20.76
N ALA A 186 -1.70 -0.01 19.74
CA ALA A 186 -3.10 -0.41 19.80
C ALA A 186 -3.21 -1.93 20.03
N ALA A 187 -4.28 -2.37 20.70
CA ALA A 187 -4.51 -3.78 20.95
C ALA A 187 -4.69 -4.56 19.63
N ASN A 188 -4.20 -5.79 19.60
CA ASN A 188 -4.48 -6.69 18.49
C ASN A 188 -5.97 -7.02 18.44
N VAL A 189 -6.51 -7.07 17.22
CA VAL A 189 -7.90 -7.48 17.01
C VAL A 189 -8.01 -9.00 17.20
N GLU A 190 -8.98 -9.43 18.00
CA GLU A 190 -9.27 -10.84 18.20
C GLU A 190 -10.00 -11.44 16.99
N TRP A 191 -9.40 -12.45 16.38
CA TRP A 191 -9.97 -13.08 15.18
C TRP A 191 -11.06 -14.12 15.50
N GLY A 192 -11.14 -14.61 16.73
CA GLY A 192 -12.00 -15.72 17.08
C GLY A 192 -11.57 -17.04 16.42
N ARG A 193 -12.22 -18.14 16.78
CA ARG A 193 -11.80 -19.49 16.35
C ARG A 193 -11.99 -19.78 14.86
N ASN A 194 -12.99 -19.17 14.24
CA ASN A 194 -13.35 -19.41 12.84
C ASN A 194 -12.80 -18.37 11.87
N ARG A 195 -12.05 -17.39 12.37
CA ARG A 195 -11.47 -16.32 11.57
C ARG A 195 -9.98 -16.60 11.40
N ASN A 196 -9.66 -17.38 10.41
CA ASN A 196 -8.30 -17.69 10.00
C ASN A 196 -8.06 -17.30 8.56
N ILE A 197 -6.81 -17.25 8.17
CA ILE A 197 -6.38 -16.93 6.80
C ILE A 197 -5.84 -18.16 6.06
N ASP A 198 -6.28 -19.35 6.45
CA ASP A 198 -5.84 -20.61 5.85
C ASP A 198 -6.12 -20.66 4.36
N GLY A 199 -5.09 -21.00 3.59
CA GLY A 199 -5.17 -21.09 2.14
C GLY A 199 -5.36 -19.74 1.43
N ILE A 200 -5.24 -18.59 2.15
CA ILE A 200 -5.19 -17.26 1.56
C ILE A 200 -3.73 -16.83 1.44
N PRO A 201 -3.21 -16.56 0.23
CA PRO A 201 -1.83 -16.11 0.09
C PRO A 201 -1.67 -14.72 0.68
N GLY A 202 -0.73 -14.57 1.60
CA GLY A 202 -0.36 -13.31 2.22
C GLY A 202 1.09 -12.97 1.93
N LEU A 203 1.35 -11.73 1.53
CA LEU A 203 2.68 -11.19 1.32
C LEU A 203 3.00 -10.17 2.40
N MET A 204 4.10 -10.37 3.08
CA MET A 204 4.72 -9.42 3.97
C MET A 204 5.98 -8.87 3.28
N VAL A 205 6.13 -7.56 3.25
CA VAL A 205 7.30 -6.88 2.69
C VAL A 205 7.97 -6.07 3.78
N GLU A 206 9.29 -6.12 3.86
CA GLU A 206 10.09 -5.29 4.75
C GLU A 206 11.33 -4.79 4.02
N GLY A 207 11.69 -3.52 4.20
CA GLY A 207 12.90 -2.94 3.62
C GLY A 207 14.15 -3.40 4.38
N GLU A 208 15.28 -3.55 3.68
CA GLU A 208 16.55 -3.93 4.31
C GLU A 208 16.97 -2.92 5.40
N TYR A 209 16.74 -1.62 5.16
CA TYR A 209 17.17 -0.54 6.08
C TYR A 209 16.16 -0.21 7.18
N GLU A 210 15.04 -0.90 7.21
CA GLU A 210 14.10 -0.88 8.33
C GLU A 210 14.04 -2.22 9.06
N TRP A 211 14.98 -3.12 8.80
CA TRP A 211 14.95 -4.50 9.26
C TRP A 211 14.64 -4.64 10.75
N TRP A 212 13.59 -5.39 11.04
CA TRP A 212 13.16 -5.62 12.41
C TRP A 212 12.69 -7.07 12.64
N GLU A 213 13.50 -7.85 13.32
CA GLU A 213 13.22 -9.26 13.63
C GLU A 213 11.87 -9.46 14.34
N ALA A 214 11.44 -8.48 15.15
CA ALA A 214 10.15 -8.51 15.83
C ALA A 214 8.95 -8.51 14.87
N ARG A 215 9.12 -8.15 13.60
CA ARG A 215 8.10 -8.29 12.56
C ARG A 215 8.20 -9.63 11.85
N VAL A 216 9.38 -10.11 11.56
CA VAL A 216 9.63 -11.33 10.78
C VAL A 216 9.34 -12.59 11.60
N ASN A 217 9.86 -12.68 12.82
CA ASN A 217 9.73 -13.86 13.68
C ASN A 217 8.27 -14.23 14.00
N PRO A 218 7.34 -13.29 14.30
CA PRO A 218 5.94 -13.64 14.48
C PRO A 218 5.28 -14.25 13.25
N ALA A 219 5.69 -13.87 12.02
CA ALA A 219 5.17 -14.46 10.79
C ALA A 219 5.61 -15.92 10.64
N LEU A 220 6.85 -16.23 10.97
CA LEU A 220 7.35 -17.62 11.02
C LEU A 220 6.62 -18.44 12.10
N ALA A 221 6.46 -17.89 13.31
CA ALA A 221 5.71 -18.52 14.39
C ALA A 221 4.25 -18.76 14.00
N PHE A 222 3.62 -17.81 13.30
CA PHE A 222 2.25 -17.96 12.81
C PHE A 222 2.13 -19.13 11.83
N ARG A 223 3.07 -19.28 10.89
CA ARG A 223 3.08 -20.41 9.95
C ARG A 223 3.20 -21.75 10.64
N MET A 224 3.94 -21.81 11.74
CA MET A 224 4.08 -23.03 12.54
C MET A 224 2.79 -23.37 13.31
N MET A 225 2.16 -22.38 13.91
CA MET A 225 0.90 -22.54 14.63
C MET A 225 -0.26 -22.86 13.71
N TYR A 226 -0.23 -22.33 12.48
CA TYR A 226 -1.29 -22.48 11.48
C TYR A 226 -0.69 -23.02 10.17
N PRO A 227 -0.45 -24.34 10.07
CA PRO A 227 0.30 -24.94 8.96
C PRO A 227 -0.42 -24.86 7.61
N GLU A 228 -1.71 -24.51 7.59
CA GLU A 228 -2.47 -24.24 6.36
C GLU A 228 -2.30 -22.79 5.85
N SER A 229 -1.50 -21.95 6.52
CA SER A 229 -1.25 -20.58 6.12
C SER A 229 -0.25 -20.51 4.97
N CYS A 230 -0.50 -19.61 4.00
CA CYS A 230 0.31 -19.40 2.80
C CYS A 230 1.00 -18.02 2.88
N ILE A 231 1.95 -17.83 3.79
CA ILE A 231 2.62 -16.53 4.01
C ILE A 231 3.94 -16.49 3.27
N SER A 232 4.07 -15.52 2.36
CA SER A 232 5.28 -15.14 1.64
C SER A 232 5.93 -13.94 2.32
N PHE A 233 7.23 -13.82 2.16
CA PHE A 233 8.01 -12.70 2.65
C PHE A 233 8.95 -12.17 1.56
N LEU A 234 9.09 -10.86 1.49
CA LEU A 234 10.05 -10.18 0.63
C LEU A 234 10.86 -9.19 1.47
N CYS A 235 12.17 -9.39 1.57
CA CYS A 235 13.06 -8.30 1.90
C CYS A 235 13.31 -7.44 0.66
N ASP A 236 12.94 -6.18 0.69
CA ASP A 236 13.24 -5.24 -0.39
C ASP A 236 14.63 -4.65 -0.18
N THR A 237 15.63 -5.34 -0.76
CA THR A 237 17.04 -5.02 -0.57
C THR A 237 17.41 -3.64 -1.09
N GLY A 238 18.18 -2.91 -0.32
CA GLY A 238 18.58 -1.55 -0.63
C GLY A 238 17.48 -0.51 -0.45
N ARG A 239 16.36 -0.89 0.19
CA ARG A 239 15.19 -0.04 0.43
C ARG A 239 14.92 0.11 1.92
N GLY A 240 14.16 1.16 2.27
CA GLY A 240 13.78 1.48 3.65
C GLY A 240 12.27 1.47 3.85
N HIS A 241 11.80 2.15 4.88
CA HIS A 241 10.40 2.15 5.28
C HIS A 241 9.49 3.00 4.37
N PHE A 242 10.01 4.05 3.75
CA PHE A 242 9.19 5.10 3.11
C PHE A 242 9.27 5.08 1.59
N ASP A 243 9.57 3.95 0.97
CA ASP A 243 9.76 3.90 -0.47
C ASP A 243 9.19 2.62 -1.11
N CYS A 244 8.86 2.74 -2.39
CA CYS A 244 8.44 1.62 -3.23
C CYS A 244 8.85 1.90 -4.67
N GLY A 245 9.93 1.28 -5.13
CA GLY A 245 10.39 1.42 -6.50
C GLY A 245 9.68 0.49 -7.49
N ASP A 246 9.97 0.71 -8.79
CA ASP A 246 9.43 -0.08 -9.90
C ASP A 246 9.63 -1.59 -9.72
N ARG A 247 10.77 -2.00 -9.18
CA ARG A 247 11.10 -3.42 -8.97
C ARG A 247 10.13 -4.06 -7.98
N THR A 248 9.81 -3.37 -6.90
CA THR A 248 8.89 -3.85 -5.87
C THR A 248 7.45 -3.78 -6.34
N ALA A 249 7.06 -2.69 -7.01
CA ALA A 249 5.75 -2.60 -7.65
C ALA A 249 5.49 -3.74 -8.65
N ASN A 250 6.51 -4.12 -9.45
CA ASN A 250 6.43 -5.28 -10.34
C ASN A 250 6.30 -6.62 -9.58
N TYR A 251 6.98 -6.78 -8.45
CA TYR A 251 6.86 -7.96 -7.61
C TYR A 251 5.45 -8.09 -7.01
N LEU A 252 4.89 -6.99 -6.48
CA LEU A 252 3.51 -6.94 -5.98
C LEU A 252 2.52 -7.33 -7.09
N ALA A 253 2.68 -6.76 -8.28
CA ALA A 253 1.84 -7.10 -9.42
C ALA A 253 1.93 -8.57 -9.83
N LYS A 254 3.12 -9.18 -9.75
CA LYS A 254 3.32 -10.60 -10.02
C LYS A 254 2.67 -11.47 -8.94
N PHE A 255 2.76 -11.09 -7.67
CA PHE A 255 2.10 -11.77 -6.57
C PHE A 255 0.57 -11.78 -6.75
N ILE A 256 -0.01 -10.63 -7.12
CA ILE A 256 -1.44 -10.50 -7.43
C ILE A 256 -1.82 -11.37 -8.63
N GLN A 257 -1.00 -11.39 -9.69
CA GLN A 257 -1.22 -12.25 -10.85
C GLN A 257 -1.30 -13.72 -10.44
N LYS A 258 -0.35 -14.23 -9.66
CA LYS A 258 -0.35 -15.61 -9.15
C LYS A 258 -1.57 -15.92 -8.29
N ALA A 259 -1.99 -14.97 -7.45
CA ALA A 259 -3.20 -15.12 -6.65
C ALA A 259 -4.47 -15.24 -7.52
N LEU A 260 -4.58 -14.43 -8.58
CA LEU A 260 -5.68 -14.54 -9.55
C LEU A 260 -5.65 -15.89 -10.28
N GLU A 261 -4.50 -16.30 -10.79
CA GLU A 261 -4.32 -17.55 -11.53
C GLU A 261 -4.66 -18.79 -10.70
N GLN A 262 -4.31 -18.80 -9.42
CA GLN A 262 -4.46 -19.99 -8.58
C GLN A 262 -5.74 -20.00 -7.74
N ARG A 263 -6.32 -18.85 -7.43
CA ARG A 263 -7.52 -18.79 -6.58
C ARG A 263 -8.83 -18.56 -7.33
N LEU A 264 -8.79 -17.92 -8.50
CA LEU A 264 -9.99 -17.86 -9.32
C LEU A 264 -10.28 -19.23 -9.94
N ASN A 265 -11.53 -19.66 -9.83
CA ASN A 265 -11.99 -20.90 -10.43
C ASN A 265 -12.36 -20.60 -11.89
N ASP A 266 -11.37 -20.52 -12.77
CA ASP A 266 -11.58 -20.41 -14.21
C ASP A 266 -11.19 -21.73 -14.89
N ASN A 267 -12.14 -22.66 -14.92
CA ASN A 267 -11.95 -23.96 -15.56
C ASN A 267 -12.25 -23.90 -17.07
N GLY A 268 -12.11 -22.72 -17.71
CA GLY A 268 -12.52 -22.49 -19.10
C GLY A 268 -14.04 -22.37 -19.28
N LYS A 269 -14.81 -22.45 -18.18
CA LYS A 269 -16.27 -22.26 -18.14
C LYS A 269 -16.68 -20.90 -17.55
N GLY A 270 -15.69 -20.04 -17.21
CA GLY A 270 -15.90 -18.77 -16.56
C GLY A 270 -15.76 -18.82 -15.02
N ILE A 271 -15.90 -17.65 -14.38
CA ILE A 271 -15.74 -17.50 -12.93
C ILE A 271 -16.95 -18.14 -12.24
N GLU A 272 -16.68 -18.99 -11.24
CA GLU A 272 -17.71 -19.56 -10.37
C GLU A 272 -18.13 -18.58 -9.26
N TYR A 273 -19.41 -18.57 -8.92
CA TYR A 273 -19.99 -17.70 -7.89
C TYR A 273 -20.61 -18.51 -6.76
N ASN A 274 -20.55 -17.95 -5.56
CA ASN A 274 -21.29 -18.43 -4.39
C ASN A 274 -22.78 -18.04 -4.50
N ALA A 275 -23.61 -18.59 -3.63
CA ALA A 275 -25.05 -18.30 -3.60
C ALA A 275 -25.37 -16.80 -3.33
N ASP A 276 -24.49 -16.09 -2.63
CA ASP A 276 -24.61 -14.65 -2.34
C ASP A 276 -24.11 -13.74 -3.47
N GLY A 277 -23.69 -14.33 -4.61
CA GLY A 277 -23.17 -13.62 -5.77
C GLY A 277 -21.67 -13.22 -5.65
N SER A 278 -20.99 -13.54 -4.57
CA SER A 278 -19.54 -13.35 -4.47
C SER A 278 -18.79 -14.40 -5.30
N VAL A 279 -17.59 -14.06 -5.75
CA VAL A 279 -16.72 -14.98 -6.50
C VAL A 279 -16.25 -16.09 -5.57
N LYS A 280 -16.36 -17.35 -6.06
CA LYS A 280 -15.87 -18.52 -5.34
C LYS A 280 -14.35 -18.65 -5.48
N LEU A 281 -13.63 -18.39 -4.40
CA LEU A 281 -12.18 -18.47 -4.35
C LEU A 281 -11.72 -19.86 -3.86
N LYS A 282 -10.73 -20.43 -4.54
CA LYS A 282 -10.07 -21.68 -4.09
C LYS A 282 -9.23 -21.40 -2.84
N LYS A 283 -9.29 -22.27 -1.86
CA LYS A 283 -8.28 -22.36 -0.81
C LYS A 283 -7.02 -23.01 -1.38
N LEU A 284 -5.86 -22.41 -1.16
CA LEU A 284 -4.58 -23.00 -1.54
C LEU A 284 -4.14 -24.00 -0.47
N ASN A 285 -3.47 -25.07 -0.92
CA ASN A 285 -2.80 -25.98 -0.02
C ASN A 285 -1.30 -25.60 0.02
N PRO A 286 -0.75 -25.18 1.15
CA PRO A 286 0.66 -24.78 1.21
C PRO A 286 1.63 -25.88 0.81
N LYS A 287 1.22 -27.15 0.87
CA LYS A 287 2.06 -28.28 0.44
C LYS A 287 2.27 -28.35 -1.08
N ASP A 288 1.43 -27.67 -1.86
CA ASP A 288 1.55 -27.59 -3.32
C ASP A 288 2.48 -26.44 -3.77
N GLY A 289 2.90 -25.57 -2.84
CA GLY A 289 3.80 -24.46 -3.10
C GLY A 289 5.28 -24.78 -2.87
N TYR A 290 6.07 -23.72 -2.83
CA TYR A 290 7.51 -23.75 -2.62
C TYR A 290 7.86 -23.15 -1.27
N LEU A 291 9.00 -23.54 -0.72
CA LEU A 291 9.63 -22.91 0.42
C LEU A 291 10.96 -22.29 0.00
N ALA A 292 11.27 -21.14 0.56
CA ALA A 292 12.57 -20.51 0.52
C ALA A 292 12.89 -19.95 1.91
N GLU A 293 14.17 -20.01 2.27
CA GLU A 293 14.64 -19.48 3.56
C GLU A 293 14.35 -17.98 3.64
N ARG A 294 14.03 -17.50 4.84
CA ARG A 294 13.88 -16.07 5.06
C ARG A 294 15.19 -15.33 4.76
N PHE A 295 15.09 -14.04 4.48
CA PHE A 295 16.28 -13.19 4.41
C PHE A 295 16.92 -13.06 5.79
N HIS A 296 18.24 -13.19 5.84
CA HIS A 296 19.06 -12.90 7.02
C HIS A 296 19.83 -11.60 6.75
N SER A 297 19.43 -10.54 7.42
CA SER A 297 20.09 -9.24 7.25
C SER A 297 21.53 -9.31 7.77
N ASP A 298 22.46 -8.72 7.04
CA ASP A 298 23.83 -8.48 7.53
C ASP A 298 23.99 -7.06 8.14
N MET A 299 22.88 -6.34 8.29
CA MET A 299 22.86 -5.04 8.94
C MET A 299 23.05 -5.17 10.46
N ILE A 300 23.83 -4.28 11.03
CA ILE A 300 23.97 -4.19 12.49
C ILE A 300 22.64 -3.75 13.08
N GLY A 301 22.15 -4.48 14.05
CA GLY A 301 20.90 -4.15 14.74
C GLY A 301 20.94 -2.77 15.38
N THR A 302 19.87 -1.98 15.20
CA THR A 302 19.78 -0.61 15.73
C THR A 302 19.04 -0.54 17.07
N ASP A 303 18.24 -1.57 17.40
CA ASP A 303 17.33 -1.56 18.54
C ASP A 303 17.37 -2.83 19.38
N GLY A 304 16.90 -2.71 20.62
CA GLY A 304 16.67 -3.81 21.54
C GLY A 304 17.91 -4.64 21.89
N ALA A 305 17.72 -5.95 22.06
CA ALA A 305 18.77 -6.90 22.41
C ALA A 305 19.81 -7.11 21.30
N ASP A 306 19.50 -6.71 20.06
CA ASP A 306 20.35 -6.92 18.90
C ASP A 306 21.15 -5.67 18.51
N LYS A 307 21.00 -4.59 19.28
CA LYS A 307 21.74 -3.34 19.05
C LYS A 307 23.25 -3.57 19.06
N GLY A 308 23.89 -3.17 17.98
CA GLY A 308 25.33 -3.30 17.78
C GLY A 308 25.81 -4.70 17.41
N LYS A 309 24.92 -5.67 17.20
CA LYS A 309 25.27 -7.03 16.80
C LYS A 309 25.07 -7.24 15.31
N VAL A 310 26.00 -7.96 14.69
CA VAL A 310 25.80 -8.53 13.35
C VAL A 310 25.05 -9.85 13.54
N PRO A 311 23.96 -10.12 12.80
CA PRO A 311 23.23 -11.38 12.90
C PRO A 311 24.13 -12.58 12.59
N GLU A 312 24.01 -13.64 13.37
CA GLU A 312 24.87 -14.85 13.28
C GLU A 312 24.87 -15.49 11.90
N ASN A 313 23.73 -15.47 11.21
CA ASN A 313 23.53 -16.13 9.93
C ASN A 313 23.59 -15.18 8.71
N ALA A 314 24.06 -13.95 8.89
CA ALA A 314 24.02 -12.89 7.85
C ALA A 314 24.64 -13.29 6.51
N ASN A 315 25.61 -14.20 6.50
CA ASN A 315 26.35 -14.65 5.30
C ASN A 315 26.37 -16.17 5.17
N ALA A 316 25.46 -16.88 5.83
CA ALA A 316 25.38 -18.33 5.74
C ALA A 316 24.96 -18.78 4.33
N SER A 317 25.43 -19.95 3.92
CA SER A 317 24.97 -20.58 2.69
C SER A 317 23.48 -20.89 2.79
N ARG A 318 22.71 -20.38 1.83
CA ARG A 318 21.25 -20.53 1.79
C ARG A 318 20.83 -21.80 1.07
N PRO A 319 19.89 -22.60 1.60
CA PRO A 319 19.30 -23.70 0.87
C PRO A 319 18.54 -23.16 -0.35
N GLN A 320 18.61 -23.89 -1.46
CA GLN A 320 17.87 -23.51 -2.66
C GLN A 320 16.35 -23.61 -2.43
N PRO A 321 15.55 -22.69 -2.98
CA PRO A 321 14.10 -22.83 -3.01
C PRO A 321 13.68 -24.16 -3.62
N ALA A 322 12.70 -24.81 -2.99
CA ALA A 322 12.24 -26.11 -3.46
C ALA A 322 10.74 -26.30 -3.16
N PRO A 323 10.07 -27.24 -3.88
CA PRO A 323 8.73 -27.67 -3.50
C PRO A 323 8.65 -28.03 -2.00
N TYR A 324 7.55 -27.72 -1.35
CA TYR A 324 7.36 -27.85 0.09
C TYR A 324 7.85 -29.20 0.65
N ALA A 325 7.55 -30.30 -0.04
CA ALA A 325 7.93 -31.65 0.37
C ALA A 325 9.44 -31.93 0.21
N LEU A 326 10.10 -31.26 -0.73
CA LEU A 326 11.49 -31.50 -1.12
C LEU A 326 12.48 -30.48 -0.53
N TYR A 327 11.98 -29.47 0.16
CA TYR A 327 12.81 -28.42 0.75
C TYR A 327 13.77 -28.99 1.81
N LYS A 328 15.06 -28.69 1.67
CA LYS A 328 16.14 -29.24 2.47
C LYS A 328 16.56 -28.34 3.64
N GLY A 329 16.15 -27.07 3.63
CA GLY A 329 16.40 -26.14 4.73
C GLY A 329 15.43 -26.35 5.91
N ASP A 330 15.57 -25.51 6.94
CA ASP A 330 14.64 -25.49 8.05
C ASP A 330 13.31 -24.87 7.61
N LYS A 331 12.24 -25.65 7.69
CA LYS A 331 10.88 -25.19 7.35
C LYS A 331 10.34 -24.15 8.36
N HIS A 332 10.95 -24.08 9.56
CA HIS A 332 10.60 -23.09 10.58
C HIS A 332 11.22 -21.72 10.27
N ASP A 333 12.29 -21.70 9.49
CA ASP A 333 12.99 -20.50 9.05
C ASP A 333 12.77 -20.21 7.56
N ALA A 334 11.64 -20.66 7.01
CA ALA A 334 11.31 -20.50 5.59
C ALA A 334 9.90 -19.94 5.39
N PHE A 335 9.74 -19.17 4.35
CA PHE A 335 8.44 -18.65 3.90
C PHE A 335 7.90 -19.46 2.73
N TRP A 336 6.59 -19.36 2.53
CA TRP A 336 5.87 -20.03 1.46
C TRP A 336 5.77 -19.15 0.21
N TYR A 337 5.80 -19.77 -0.96
CA TYR A 337 5.62 -19.11 -2.25
C TYR A 337 4.74 -19.96 -3.16
N PHE A 338 4.01 -19.32 -4.07
CA PHE A 338 3.09 -19.98 -4.99
C PHE A 338 3.76 -21.10 -5.81
N ASP A 339 4.96 -20.82 -6.30
CA ASP A 339 5.69 -21.68 -7.22
C ASP A 339 7.18 -21.32 -7.24
N LYS A 340 7.92 -22.03 -8.09
CA LYS A 340 9.35 -21.82 -8.30
C LYS A 340 9.68 -20.38 -8.71
N GLU A 341 8.88 -19.82 -9.63
CA GLU A 341 9.12 -18.47 -10.17
C GLU A 341 9.11 -17.42 -9.06
N MET A 342 8.09 -17.45 -8.18
CA MET A 342 8.00 -16.49 -7.08
C MET A 342 9.11 -16.67 -6.04
N ALA A 343 9.45 -17.89 -5.71
CA ALA A 343 10.53 -18.19 -4.78
C ALA A 343 11.90 -17.72 -5.33
N GLU A 344 12.19 -18.00 -6.60
CA GLU A 344 13.43 -17.57 -7.26
C GLU A 344 13.50 -16.04 -7.45
N LEU A 345 12.38 -15.38 -7.78
CA LEU A 345 12.32 -13.90 -7.84
C LEU A 345 12.64 -13.25 -6.51
N THR A 346 12.28 -13.89 -5.41
CA THR A 346 12.61 -13.42 -4.05
C THR A 346 14.09 -13.63 -3.77
N GLU A 347 14.59 -14.84 -3.97
CA GLU A 347 16.00 -15.19 -3.73
C GLU A 347 16.97 -14.37 -4.57
N ALA A 348 16.60 -14.03 -5.82
CA ALA A 348 17.46 -13.25 -6.73
C ALA A 348 17.81 -11.84 -6.21
N ARG A 349 17.09 -11.33 -5.19
CA ARG A 349 17.39 -10.03 -4.59
C ARG A 349 18.50 -10.08 -3.55
N TYR A 350 18.67 -11.19 -2.87
CA TYR A 350 19.56 -11.28 -1.71
C TYR A 350 21.05 -11.16 -2.04
N PRO A 351 21.56 -11.69 -3.18
CA PRO A 351 22.93 -11.44 -3.61
C PRO A 351 23.25 -9.96 -3.94
N GLU A 352 22.22 -9.13 -4.13
CA GLU A 352 22.43 -7.70 -4.40
C GLU A 352 22.95 -6.94 -3.19
N THR A 353 22.78 -7.48 -1.99
CA THR A 353 23.17 -6.83 -0.75
C THR A 353 24.22 -7.60 0.06
N ALA A 354 24.21 -8.93 0.02
CA ALA A 354 25.07 -9.78 0.85
C ALA A 354 26.57 -9.45 0.66
N GLY A 355 27.27 -9.12 1.75
CA GLY A 355 28.70 -8.84 1.77
C GLY A 355 29.14 -7.55 1.06
N LYS A 356 28.19 -6.72 0.60
CA LYS A 356 28.51 -5.44 -0.05
C LYS A 356 28.63 -4.29 0.96
N LYS A 357 29.37 -3.25 0.57
CA LYS A 357 29.55 -2.05 1.38
C LYS A 357 28.29 -1.19 1.37
N VAL A 358 28.00 -0.59 2.49
CA VAL A 358 26.94 0.43 2.59
C VAL A 358 27.38 1.70 1.87
N GLN A 359 26.45 2.33 1.17
CA GLN A 359 26.61 3.68 0.63
C GLN A 359 25.46 4.55 1.10
N TYR A 360 25.60 5.87 0.99
CA TYR A 360 24.63 6.82 1.49
C TYR A 360 24.26 7.82 0.41
N VAL A 361 23.05 8.30 0.48
CA VAL A 361 22.51 9.33 -0.42
C VAL A 361 21.84 10.43 0.39
N GLY A 362 21.72 11.59 -0.19
CA GLY A 362 21.04 12.73 0.39
C GLY A 362 20.49 13.65 -0.71
N PHE A 363 20.11 14.84 -0.32
CA PHE A 363 19.51 15.82 -1.22
C PHE A 363 20.27 17.14 -1.21
N GLU A 364 20.34 17.72 -2.38
CA GLU A 364 20.71 19.12 -2.58
C GLU A 364 19.47 19.93 -2.97
N TYR A 365 19.25 21.04 -2.27
CA TYR A 365 18.18 22.01 -2.51
C TYR A 365 18.78 23.41 -2.56
N GLN A 366 18.50 24.18 -3.62
CA GLN A 366 19.05 25.53 -3.85
C GLN A 366 20.59 25.59 -3.73
N GLY A 367 21.29 24.58 -4.28
CA GLY A 367 22.75 24.50 -4.27
C GLY A 367 23.38 24.17 -2.92
N LYS A 368 22.58 23.74 -1.92
CA LYS A 368 23.06 23.35 -0.59
C LYS A 368 22.58 21.95 -0.24
N LEU A 369 23.45 21.18 0.40
CA LEU A 369 23.09 19.88 0.96
C LEU A 369 22.06 20.07 2.08
N ILE A 370 20.98 19.29 2.07
CA ILE A 370 19.99 19.28 3.16
C ILE A 370 20.62 18.54 4.34
N PRO A 371 20.68 19.16 5.52
CA PRO A 371 21.25 18.51 6.69
C PRO A 371 20.40 17.34 7.18
N PHE A 372 21.05 16.29 7.66
CA PHE A 372 20.39 15.21 8.37
C PHE A 372 19.99 15.66 9.78
N ASN A 373 18.79 15.31 10.21
CA ASN A 373 18.25 15.63 11.52
C ASN A 373 17.52 14.40 12.09
N GLU A 374 18.11 13.75 13.05
CA GLU A 374 17.54 12.55 13.69
C GLU A 374 16.13 12.75 14.28
N LYS A 375 15.76 14.01 14.61
CA LYS A 375 14.43 14.34 15.13
C LYS A 375 13.38 14.51 14.04
N ALA A 376 13.80 14.64 12.78
CA ALA A 376 12.88 14.72 11.66
C ALA A 376 12.44 13.31 11.24
N GLN A 377 11.16 13.12 10.98
CA GLN A 377 10.67 11.88 10.42
C GLN A 377 11.39 11.62 9.08
N GLY A 378 11.99 10.45 8.93
CA GLY A 378 12.79 10.11 7.76
C GLY A 378 14.18 10.76 7.70
N GLY A 379 14.58 11.57 8.67
CA GLY A 379 15.93 12.11 8.81
C GLY A 379 16.22 13.40 8.03
N MET A 380 15.41 13.77 7.02
CA MET A 380 15.58 15.02 6.26
C MET A 380 14.24 15.73 6.06
N GLN A 381 14.28 17.06 6.14
CA GLN A 381 13.08 17.89 6.02
C GLN A 381 13.41 19.24 5.40
N ILE A 382 12.56 19.73 4.50
CA ILE A 382 12.55 21.11 4.01
C ILE A 382 11.17 21.71 4.18
N LYS A 383 11.12 23.03 4.31
CA LYS A 383 9.89 23.82 4.30
C LYS A 383 9.89 24.69 3.06
N ILE A 384 8.82 24.59 2.27
CA ILE A 384 8.61 25.46 1.12
C ILE A 384 7.90 26.72 1.63
N GLU A 385 8.56 27.85 1.51
CA GLU A 385 7.96 29.15 1.86
C GLU A 385 7.04 29.65 0.76
N ASP A 386 6.08 30.48 1.11
CA ASP A 386 5.14 31.11 0.20
C ASP A 386 5.85 32.23 -0.58
N THR A 387 6.75 31.86 -1.47
CA THR A 387 7.44 32.85 -2.31
C THR A 387 6.50 33.35 -3.41
N SER A 388 5.96 34.54 -3.19
CA SER A 388 5.12 35.27 -4.16
C SER A 388 5.87 35.73 -5.42
N SER A 389 7.13 35.31 -5.66
CA SER A 389 8.02 35.95 -6.61
C SER A 389 8.58 35.10 -7.76
N GLU A 390 8.42 33.79 -7.78
CA GLU A 390 8.75 33.06 -9.01
C GLU A 390 7.52 32.98 -9.92
N LYS A 391 7.54 33.77 -11.00
CA LYS A 391 6.53 33.75 -12.06
C LYS A 391 6.36 32.32 -12.58
N ALA A 392 5.25 31.68 -12.17
CA ALA A 392 4.79 30.49 -12.85
C ALA A 392 4.58 30.86 -14.32
N SER A 393 5.35 30.27 -15.21
CA SER A 393 5.13 30.40 -16.65
C SER A 393 3.76 29.81 -16.94
N SER A 394 2.81 30.70 -17.28
CA SER A 394 1.45 30.36 -17.68
C SER A 394 1.49 29.50 -18.94
N VAL A 395 1.18 28.24 -18.83
CA VAL A 395 0.78 27.41 -19.96
C VAL A 395 -0.73 27.29 -19.91
N ASN A 396 -1.40 28.05 -20.79
CA ASN A 396 -2.83 27.99 -21.12
C ASN A 396 -3.80 27.72 -19.95
N ALA A 397 -4.09 28.77 -19.19
CA ALA A 397 -5.09 28.75 -18.13
C ALA A 397 -6.46 29.22 -18.67
N SER A 398 -7.36 28.29 -18.88
CA SER A 398 -8.79 28.57 -18.86
C SER A 398 -9.41 27.94 -17.63
N SER A 399 -9.08 28.42 -16.44
CA SER A 399 -9.88 28.39 -15.20
C SER A 399 -9.02 28.84 -14.02
N LYS A 400 -9.42 29.93 -13.36
CA LYS A 400 -8.99 30.50 -12.06
C LYS A 400 -7.66 29.98 -11.50
N ASP A 401 -6.63 30.80 -11.63
CA ASP A 401 -5.28 30.81 -11.03
C ASP A 401 -4.94 29.71 -9.99
N LYS A 402 -4.71 28.48 -10.44
CA LYS A 402 -4.10 27.45 -9.59
C LYS A 402 -2.59 27.72 -9.56
N LYS A 403 -2.09 28.16 -8.41
CA LYS A 403 -0.66 28.42 -8.21
C LYS A 403 0.10 27.09 -8.14
N VAL A 404 0.94 26.80 -9.11
CA VAL A 404 1.89 25.67 -9.10
C VAL A 404 3.24 26.19 -8.61
N ILE A 405 3.86 25.50 -7.66
CA ILE A 405 5.22 25.82 -7.20
C ILE A 405 6.19 24.83 -7.84
N ARG A 406 7.23 25.37 -8.49
CA ARG A 406 8.30 24.56 -9.06
C ARG A 406 9.48 24.57 -8.11
N ILE A 407 9.99 23.37 -7.77
CA ILE A 407 11.18 23.19 -6.95
C ILE A 407 12.24 22.38 -7.69
N HIS A 408 13.51 22.64 -7.34
CA HIS A 408 14.66 21.89 -7.85
C HIS A 408 15.31 21.12 -6.72
N LEU A 409 15.26 19.80 -6.81
CA LEU A 409 15.89 18.87 -5.88
C LEU A 409 16.85 17.98 -6.66
N LYS A 410 18.01 17.69 -6.10
CA LYS A 410 18.97 16.78 -6.71
C LYS A 410 19.37 15.72 -5.68
N ALA A 411 19.30 14.45 -6.06
CA ALA A 411 19.88 13.37 -5.27
C ALA A 411 21.40 13.35 -5.44
N VAL A 412 22.12 13.19 -4.36
CA VAL A 412 23.60 13.17 -4.32
C VAL A 412 24.09 12.05 -3.43
N TYR A 413 25.28 11.54 -3.70
CA TYR A 413 25.97 10.65 -2.76
C TYR A 413 26.50 11.44 -1.56
N THR A 414 26.42 10.82 -0.38
CA THR A 414 26.97 11.36 0.87
C THR A 414 27.88 10.34 1.56
N ASP A 415 28.66 10.81 2.53
CA ASP A 415 29.34 9.93 3.49
C ASP A 415 28.39 9.48 4.62
N ALA A 416 28.88 8.65 5.53
CA ALA A 416 28.10 8.18 6.69
C ALA A 416 27.70 9.31 7.66
N SER A 417 28.35 10.47 7.58
CA SER A 417 28.03 11.67 8.37
C SER A 417 27.15 12.65 7.59
N HIS A 418 26.59 12.21 6.46
CA HIS A 418 25.74 12.99 5.56
C HIS A 418 26.41 14.23 4.93
N ASN A 419 27.74 14.25 4.80
CA ASN A 419 28.45 15.26 4.04
C ASN A 419 28.51 14.88 2.56
N ALA A 420 28.52 15.86 1.66
CA ALA A 420 28.67 15.60 0.23
C ALA A 420 29.98 14.88 -0.10
N LEU A 421 29.90 13.84 -0.91
CA LEU A 421 31.11 13.16 -1.41
C LEU A 421 31.66 13.86 -2.64
N SER A 422 32.98 14.06 -2.66
CA SER A 422 33.69 14.62 -3.83
C SER A 422 33.69 13.64 -5.02
N ASN A 423 33.61 12.33 -4.75
CA ASN A 423 33.63 11.28 -5.77
C ASN A 423 32.45 10.33 -5.55
N ALA A 424 31.71 10.03 -6.60
CA ALA A 424 30.61 9.07 -6.57
C ALA A 424 31.14 7.64 -6.33
N HIS A 425 30.50 6.88 -5.44
CA HIS A 425 30.83 5.49 -5.22
C HIS A 425 30.23 4.56 -6.27
N GLY A 426 29.06 4.91 -6.81
CA GLY A 426 28.37 4.12 -7.81
C GLY A 426 28.61 4.61 -9.23
N LYS A 427 28.40 3.72 -10.21
CA LYS A 427 28.49 4.05 -11.64
C LYS A 427 27.34 4.89 -12.15
N LYS A 428 26.21 4.83 -11.45
CA LYS A 428 24.98 5.58 -11.79
C LYS A 428 24.79 6.72 -10.80
N ALA A 429 24.33 7.85 -11.28
CA ALA A 429 23.87 8.93 -10.40
C ALA A 429 22.64 8.47 -9.60
N PRO A 430 22.52 8.86 -8.33
CA PRO A 430 21.31 8.63 -7.58
C PRO A 430 20.14 9.43 -8.19
N HIS A 431 18.93 8.95 -8.03
CA HIS A 431 17.73 9.57 -8.57
C HIS A 431 16.67 9.81 -7.48
N ILE A 432 15.62 10.54 -7.80
CA ILE A 432 14.52 10.84 -6.87
C ILE A 432 13.25 10.13 -7.32
N GLU A 433 12.61 9.43 -6.40
CA GLU A 433 11.27 8.85 -6.55
C GLU A 433 10.27 9.64 -5.69
N VAL A 434 9.05 9.83 -6.21
CA VAL A 434 7.94 10.48 -5.47
C VAL A 434 7.16 9.42 -4.73
N ILE A 435 6.91 9.65 -3.44
CA ILE A 435 6.21 8.71 -2.58
C ILE A 435 4.75 9.10 -2.40
N CYS A 436 4.48 10.30 -1.94
CA CYS A 436 3.12 10.78 -1.75
C CYS A 436 3.05 12.32 -1.75
N GLY A 437 1.83 12.83 -1.80
CA GLY A 437 1.53 14.26 -1.79
C GLY A 437 1.31 14.85 -3.18
N PRO A 438 0.98 16.15 -3.26
CA PRO A 438 0.62 16.82 -4.49
C PRO A 438 1.86 17.21 -5.31
N LEU A 439 2.75 16.27 -5.53
CA LEU A 439 4.04 16.45 -6.18
C LEU A 439 4.10 15.61 -7.47
N LYS A 440 4.56 16.24 -8.55
CA LYS A 440 4.82 15.58 -9.83
C LYS A 440 6.28 15.77 -10.24
N LYS A 441 6.94 14.67 -10.54
CA LYS A 441 8.27 14.70 -11.16
C LYS A 441 8.16 15.11 -12.62
N ILE A 442 8.83 16.18 -13.01
CA ILE A 442 8.89 16.68 -14.39
C ILE A 442 10.15 16.11 -15.08
N ASN A 443 11.27 16.13 -14.38
CA ASN A 443 12.52 15.47 -14.80
C ASN A 443 13.31 15.08 -13.54
N ASP A 444 14.57 14.65 -13.70
CA ASP A 444 15.36 14.10 -12.58
C ASP A 444 15.66 15.10 -11.47
N THR A 445 15.54 16.39 -11.73
CA THR A 445 15.84 17.45 -10.75
C THR A 445 14.73 18.47 -10.57
N THR A 446 13.65 18.39 -11.36
CA THR A 446 12.57 19.39 -11.34
C THR A 446 11.26 18.73 -10.96
N PHE A 447 10.60 19.31 -9.96
CA PHE A 447 9.32 18.86 -9.44
C PHE A 447 8.32 20.01 -9.39
N GLU A 448 7.07 19.72 -9.68
CA GLU A 448 5.95 20.65 -9.56
C GLU A 448 5.05 20.24 -8.42
N ILE A 449 4.79 21.16 -7.50
CA ILE A 449 3.86 21.01 -6.39
C ILE A 449 2.57 21.71 -6.80
N TYR A 450 1.50 20.94 -6.87
CA TYR A 450 0.17 21.45 -7.20
C TYR A 450 -0.61 21.83 -5.95
N PRO A 451 -1.51 22.81 -6.02
CA PRO A 451 -2.45 23.03 -4.93
C PRO A 451 -3.21 21.72 -4.65
N TYR A 452 -3.49 21.46 -3.40
CA TYR A 452 -4.39 20.37 -3.09
C TYR A 452 -5.71 20.59 -3.80
N GLU A 453 -6.09 19.66 -4.64
CA GLU A 453 -7.39 19.63 -5.26
C GLU A 453 -8.36 18.90 -4.32
N ALA A 454 -9.65 19.24 -4.40
CA ALA A 454 -10.68 18.58 -3.61
C ALA A 454 -10.55 17.05 -3.75
N GLY A 455 -10.46 16.36 -2.64
CA GLY A 455 -10.24 14.91 -2.59
C GLY A 455 -8.87 14.47 -2.03
N TRP A 456 -7.94 15.39 -1.87
CA TRP A 456 -6.68 15.17 -1.16
C TRP A 456 -6.74 15.81 0.22
N ASP A 457 -7.69 15.38 1.06
CA ASP A 457 -7.74 15.87 2.43
C ASP A 457 -6.55 15.33 3.21
N ASN A 458 -5.67 16.26 3.61
CA ASN A 458 -4.65 15.94 4.58
C ASN A 458 -5.23 16.11 5.98
N PRO A 459 -5.40 15.01 6.72
CA PRO A 459 -6.00 15.02 8.05
C PRO A 459 -5.28 15.87 9.09
N ARG A 460 -4.00 16.14 8.89
CA ARG A 460 -3.15 16.71 9.92
C ARG A 460 -2.98 18.21 9.83
N ARG A 461 -3.68 18.91 8.95
CA ARG A 461 -3.52 20.36 8.68
C ARG A 461 -2.07 20.79 8.33
N SER A 462 -1.14 19.85 8.29
CA SER A 462 0.22 20.06 7.84
C SER A 462 0.37 19.38 6.48
N PHE A 463 0.46 20.18 5.45
CA PHE A 463 0.58 19.67 4.10
C PHE A 463 2.00 19.21 3.87
N THR A 464 2.15 17.95 3.58
CA THR A 464 3.44 17.34 3.33
C THR A 464 3.43 16.56 2.02
N ALA A 465 4.53 16.66 1.30
CA ALA A 465 4.86 15.72 0.25
C ALA A 465 6.12 14.94 0.66
N TRP A 466 6.28 13.74 0.12
CA TRP A 466 7.43 12.92 0.40
C TRP A 466 8.09 12.45 -0.88
N VAL A 467 9.40 12.52 -0.89
CA VAL A 467 10.26 11.96 -1.94
C VAL A 467 11.36 11.12 -1.28
N VAL A 468 11.99 10.25 -2.07
CA VAL A 468 13.13 9.48 -1.64
C VAL A 468 14.27 9.61 -2.65
N ALA A 469 15.48 9.88 -2.17
CA ALA A 469 16.69 9.72 -2.97
C ALA A 469 17.09 8.26 -2.97
N VAL A 470 17.39 7.71 -4.13
CA VAL A 470 17.68 6.29 -4.34
C VAL A 470 18.98 6.15 -5.11
N ALA A 471 19.87 5.30 -4.62
CA ALA A 471 20.97 4.75 -5.40
C ALA A 471 20.77 3.24 -5.55
N ASP A 472 20.78 2.75 -6.78
CA ASP A 472 20.73 1.31 -7.05
C ASP A 472 21.98 0.61 -6.51
N ALA A 473 21.85 -0.68 -6.18
CA ALA A 473 23.01 -1.52 -5.91
C ALA A 473 23.95 -1.54 -7.11
N ASP A 474 25.23 -1.33 -6.88
CA ASP A 474 26.24 -1.27 -7.94
C ASP A 474 27.59 -1.86 -7.48
N GLY A 475 28.05 -2.87 -8.21
CA GLY A 475 29.35 -3.50 -7.95
C GLY A 475 29.46 -3.97 -6.50
N ASN A 476 30.32 -3.31 -5.73
CA ASN A 476 30.61 -3.63 -4.32
C ASN A 476 29.73 -2.89 -3.31
N TYR A 477 28.76 -2.11 -3.77
CA TYR A 477 27.89 -1.30 -2.91
C TYR A 477 26.46 -1.82 -2.92
N LYS A 478 25.81 -1.81 -1.75
CA LYS A 478 24.38 -2.00 -1.59
C LYS A 478 23.61 -0.86 -2.24
N GLY A 479 22.33 -1.03 -2.51
CA GLY A 479 21.44 0.11 -2.75
C GLY A 479 21.43 1.06 -1.54
N ALA A 480 20.98 2.28 -1.75
CA ALA A 480 20.82 3.26 -0.67
C ALA A 480 19.57 4.08 -0.88
N VAL A 481 18.91 4.48 0.21
CA VAL A 481 17.74 5.35 0.19
C VAL A 481 17.83 6.38 1.30
N GLN A 482 17.31 7.58 1.02
CA GLN A 482 17.12 8.64 2.01
C GLN A 482 15.78 9.33 1.74
N PRO A 483 14.80 9.22 2.63
CA PRO A 483 13.56 9.96 2.49
C PRO A 483 13.75 11.45 2.83
N LEU A 484 12.93 12.28 2.18
CA LEU A 484 12.83 13.72 2.44
C LEU A 484 11.38 14.10 2.61
N ARG A 485 11.06 14.70 3.74
CA ARG A 485 9.77 15.34 4.00
C ARG A 485 9.80 16.78 3.48
N ILE A 486 8.79 17.15 2.73
CA ILE A 486 8.60 18.49 2.18
C ILE A 486 7.35 19.08 2.82
N ASP A 487 7.50 20.08 3.70
CA ASP A 487 6.38 20.82 4.26
C ASP A 487 5.92 21.89 3.28
N LEU A 488 4.64 21.88 2.95
CA LEU A 488 4.04 22.77 1.95
C LEU A 488 3.43 24.01 2.60
N PRO A 489 3.43 25.18 1.93
CA PRO A 489 2.84 26.38 2.47
C PRO A 489 1.30 26.28 2.54
N ALA A 490 0.73 26.84 3.60
CA ALA A 490 -0.71 26.84 3.82
C ALA A 490 -1.52 27.50 2.69
N SER A 491 -0.90 28.38 1.91
CA SER A 491 -1.53 29.05 0.75
C SER A 491 -1.90 28.09 -0.38
N LEU A 492 -1.18 26.98 -0.53
CA LEU A 492 -1.52 25.92 -1.49
C LEU A 492 -2.73 25.09 -1.08
N CYS A 493 -3.20 25.31 0.12
CA CYS A 493 -4.18 24.55 0.83
C CYS A 493 -5.47 25.33 1.11
N ARG A 494 -5.53 26.58 0.69
CA ARG A 494 -6.71 27.44 0.83
C ARG A 494 -7.74 27.08 -0.22
N GLY A 495 -8.83 26.47 0.20
CA GLY A 495 -9.95 26.07 -0.67
C GLY A 495 -10.51 24.69 -0.35
N LEU A 496 -10.01 24.05 0.71
CA LEU A 496 -10.48 22.79 1.24
C LEU A 496 -11.44 23.01 2.40
#